data_1467fe9fcece5abaff01b0cd898873e2
#
_entry.id   1467fe9fcece5abaff01b0cd898873e2
#
_cell.length_a   1.000
_cell.length_b   1.000
_cell.length_c   1.000
_cell.angle_alpha   90.00
_cell.angle_beta   90.00
_cell.angle_gamma   90.00
#
_symmetry.space_group_name_H-M   'P 1'
#
loop_
_entity.id
_entity.type
_entity.pdbx_description
1 polymer ?
#
loop_
_entity_poly.entity_id
_entity_poly.type
_entity_poly.pdbx_seq_one_letter_code
_entity_poly.pdbx_strand_id
1 'polypeptide(L)'
;MGNTLNSKKNRMLIQEIYANRRLVWDLAKNDFKTRYSGSFLGMAWGFIQPVITVLGYWFVFTVAMGFDKFEGVPYALWLVSGLVPWFFFSDGLTGGTTSMLEYSYLVKKVVFNIDILPVVKVMAAVFTHIFFIIFTIIMFTVSGRPLNVHYLQIIYYSFCTFMFSLSLSYITSSVVVFFRDLTQIVNIILQIGVWITPILWTMDRIHGNLVWFFYLNPVYYLVSGYRDSLILNVSIISRWRMGLYFWAVTLVLMLVGRKLFSRLKVHFADVL
;
A
#
# COMPACT_ATOMS: atom_id res chain seq x y z
N MET A 1 -18.57 33.50 19.37
CA MET A 1 -18.60 32.17 18.77
C MET A 1 -17.85 32.05 17.42
N GLY A 2 -17.37 33.15 16.84
CA GLY A 2 -16.68 33.14 15.51
C GLY A 2 -15.20 32.74 15.49
N ASN A 3 -14.50 32.80 16.62
CA ASN A 3 -13.02 32.56 16.63
C ASN A 3 -12.58 31.10 16.75
N THR A 4 -13.44 30.19 17.15
CA THR A 4 -13.10 28.75 17.30
C THR A 4 -13.19 27.97 15.99
N LEU A 5 -13.96 28.46 15.01
CA LEU A 5 -14.08 27.83 13.68
C LEU A 5 -12.87 28.12 12.76
N ASN A 6 -12.24 29.29 12.92
CA ASN A 6 -11.07 29.67 12.10
C ASN A 6 -9.77 28.99 12.56
N SER A 7 -9.66 28.61 13.84
CA SER A 7 -8.49 27.90 14.38
C SER A 7 -8.34 26.46 13.86
N LYS A 8 -9.45 25.80 13.42
CA LYS A 8 -9.41 24.44 12.86
C LYS A 8 -8.92 24.38 11.41
N LYS A 9 -8.93 25.52 10.70
CA LYS A 9 -8.69 25.57 9.24
C LYS A 9 -7.22 25.40 8.82
N ASN A 10 -6.26 25.51 9.75
CA ASN A 10 -4.82 25.51 9.45
C ASN A 10 -4.00 24.44 10.20
N ARG A 11 -4.61 23.40 10.77
CA ARG A 11 -3.82 22.32 11.38
C ARG A 11 -3.15 21.49 10.28
N MET A 12 -1.83 21.24 10.42
CA MET A 12 -1.15 20.30 9.55
C MET A 12 -1.75 18.89 9.71
N LEU A 13 -1.83 18.11 8.62
CA LEU A 13 -2.38 16.75 8.63
C LEU A 13 -1.83 15.90 9.79
N ILE A 14 -0.53 16.01 10.05
CA ILE A 14 0.14 15.28 11.14
C ILE A 14 -0.46 15.63 12.50
N GLN A 15 -0.76 16.91 12.75
CA GLN A 15 -1.40 17.36 14.00
C GLN A 15 -2.84 16.83 14.12
N GLU A 16 -3.56 16.76 13.01
CA GLU A 16 -4.92 16.21 12.97
C GLU A 16 -4.94 14.70 13.21
N ILE A 17 -4.04 13.95 12.57
CA ILE A 17 -3.89 12.51 12.80
C ILE A 17 -3.48 12.24 14.25
N TYR A 18 -2.51 13.00 14.77
CA TYR A 18 -2.07 12.84 16.15
C TYR A 18 -3.16 13.16 17.17
N ALA A 19 -3.92 14.21 16.96
CA ALA A 19 -5.06 14.58 17.81
C ALA A 19 -6.18 13.52 17.79
N ASN A 20 -6.40 12.87 16.64
CA ASN A 20 -7.43 11.86 16.44
C ASN A 20 -6.87 10.42 16.42
N ARG A 21 -5.64 10.17 16.90
CA ARG A 21 -4.96 8.87 16.76
C ARG A 21 -5.76 7.68 17.29
N ARG A 22 -6.48 7.85 18.41
CA ARG A 22 -7.36 6.80 18.97
C ARG A 22 -8.51 6.52 18.01
N LEU A 23 -9.17 7.56 17.51
CA LEU A 23 -10.28 7.43 16.56
C LEU A 23 -9.82 6.76 15.27
N VAL A 24 -8.65 7.16 14.71
CA VAL A 24 -8.07 6.53 13.51
C VAL A 24 -7.81 5.04 13.75
N TRP A 25 -7.23 4.69 14.91
CA TRP A 25 -6.96 3.31 15.27
C TRP A 25 -8.24 2.48 15.43
N ASP A 26 -9.23 3.00 16.16
CA ASP A 26 -10.49 2.32 16.42
C ASP A 26 -11.29 2.12 15.12
N LEU A 27 -11.34 3.15 14.26
CA LEU A 27 -11.96 3.06 12.94
C LEU A 27 -11.22 2.05 12.04
N ALA A 28 -9.89 2.07 11.99
CA ALA A 28 -9.11 1.13 11.18
C ALA A 28 -9.32 -0.31 11.63
N LYS A 29 -9.32 -0.55 12.95
CA LYS A 29 -9.60 -1.88 13.52
C LYS A 29 -11.03 -2.35 13.20
N ASN A 30 -11.99 -1.44 13.30
CA ASN A 30 -13.38 -1.74 12.95
C ASN A 30 -13.53 -2.00 11.45
N ASP A 31 -12.92 -1.19 10.59
CA ASP A 31 -12.91 -1.36 9.14
C ASP A 31 -12.37 -2.73 8.74
N PHE A 32 -11.22 -3.13 9.31
CA PHE A 32 -10.66 -4.46 9.07
C PHE A 32 -11.61 -5.58 9.48
N LYS A 33 -12.30 -5.46 10.64
CA LYS A 33 -13.25 -6.46 11.10
C LYS A 33 -14.51 -6.54 10.24
N THR A 34 -15.04 -5.39 9.84
CA THR A 34 -16.31 -5.31 9.11
C THR A 34 -16.17 -5.61 7.63
N ARG A 35 -14.98 -5.46 7.06
CA ARG A 35 -14.70 -5.75 5.64
C ARG A 35 -15.15 -7.15 5.20
N TYR A 36 -15.08 -8.11 6.10
CA TYR A 36 -15.46 -9.50 5.85
C TYR A 36 -16.67 -9.95 6.66
N SER A 37 -17.40 -9.02 7.27
CA SER A 37 -18.63 -9.31 8.03
C SER A 37 -19.70 -9.90 7.12
N GLY A 38 -20.35 -10.93 7.60
CA GLY A 38 -21.40 -11.63 6.84
C GLY A 38 -20.91 -12.80 5.99
N SER A 39 -19.60 -13.02 5.86
CA SER A 39 -19.06 -14.22 5.21
C SER A 39 -18.77 -15.33 6.21
N PHE A 40 -18.89 -16.60 5.79
CA PHE A 40 -18.68 -17.79 6.65
C PHE A 40 -17.27 -17.82 7.27
N LEU A 41 -16.24 -17.46 6.52
CA LEU A 41 -14.85 -17.43 6.98
C LEU A 41 -14.45 -16.09 7.62
N GLY A 42 -15.33 -15.07 7.57
CA GLY A 42 -15.07 -13.77 8.18
C GLY A 42 -13.72 -13.18 7.80
N MET A 43 -12.99 -12.67 8.79
CA MET A 43 -11.67 -12.02 8.61
C MET A 43 -10.60 -12.96 8.02
N ALA A 44 -10.79 -14.28 8.03
CA ALA A 44 -9.83 -15.22 7.43
C ALA A 44 -9.65 -14.98 5.92
N TRP A 45 -10.66 -14.45 5.21
CA TRP A 45 -10.54 -14.10 3.80
C TRP A 45 -9.43 -13.08 3.51
N GLY A 46 -9.16 -12.14 4.42
CA GLY A 46 -8.07 -11.18 4.29
C GLY A 46 -6.68 -11.83 4.20
N PHE A 47 -6.56 -13.06 4.68
CA PHE A 47 -5.31 -13.83 4.66
C PHE A 47 -5.34 -14.93 3.59
N ILE A 48 -6.47 -15.61 3.42
CA ILE A 48 -6.62 -16.72 2.49
C ILE A 48 -6.46 -16.26 1.04
N GLN A 49 -7.10 -15.16 0.66
CA GLN A 49 -7.08 -14.68 -0.73
C GLN A 49 -5.66 -14.38 -1.24
N PRO A 50 -4.81 -13.59 -0.55
CA PRO A 50 -3.43 -13.40 -0.98
C PRO A 50 -2.59 -14.70 -0.95
N VAL A 51 -2.81 -15.60 0.02
CA VAL A 51 -2.11 -16.90 0.06
C VAL A 51 -2.45 -17.73 -1.17
N ILE A 52 -3.74 -17.83 -1.54
CA ILE A 52 -4.15 -18.53 -2.77
C ILE A 52 -3.50 -17.89 -4.01
N THR A 53 -3.41 -16.56 -4.05
CA THR A 53 -2.75 -15.84 -5.15
C THR A 53 -1.25 -16.21 -5.24
N VAL A 54 -0.56 -16.23 -4.11
CA VAL A 54 0.86 -16.68 -4.04
C VAL A 54 1.00 -18.11 -4.52
N LEU A 55 0.14 -19.02 -4.04
CA LEU A 55 0.17 -20.43 -4.43
C LEU A 55 -0.11 -20.60 -5.93
N GLY A 56 -1.05 -19.83 -6.49
CA GLY A 56 -1.34 -19.83 -7.91
C GLY A 56 -0.14 -19.40 -8.76
N TYR A 57 0.49 -18.30 -8.40
CA TYR A 57 1.71 -17.85 -9.10
C TYR A 57 2.87 -18.84 -8.92
N TRP A 58 3.08 -19.34 -7.69
CA TRP A 58 4.10 -20.34 -7.44
C TRP A 58 3.89 -21.60 -8.30
N PHE A 59 2.65 -22.11 -8.35
CA PHE A 59 2.32 -23.28 -9.16
C PHE A 59 2.63 -23.05 -10.64
N VAL A 60 2.15 -21.94 -11.20
CA VAL A 60 2.38 -21.63 -12.63
C VAL A 60 3.87 -21.49 -12.92
N PHE A 61 4.59 -20.68 -12.16
CA PHE A 61 5.97 -20.36 -12.48
C PHE A 61 6.94 -21.49 -12.12
N THR A 62 6.73 -22.18 -11.00
CA THR A 62 7.62 -23.27 -10.57
C THR A 62 7.27 -24.59 -11.23
N VAL A 63 5.97 -24.99 -11.18
CA VAL A 63 5.58 -26.32 -11.66
C VAL A 63 5.38 -26.34 -13.17
N ALA A 64 4.65 -25.36 -13.73
CA ALA A 64 4.35 -25.35 -15.16
C ALA A 64 5.49 -24.78 -16.02
N MET A 65 6.19 -23.72 -15.53
CA MET A 65 7.26 -23.05 -16.30
C MET A 65 8.68 -23.48 -15.88
N GLY A 66 8.83 -24.27 -14.82
CA GLY A 66 10.11 -24.83 -14.38
C GLY A 66 11.07 -23.81 -13.74
N PHE A 67 10.58 -22.73 -13.16
CA PHE A 67 11.40 -21.76 -12.45
C PHE A 67 11.87 -22.37 -11.11
N ASP A 68 13.17 -22.56 -10.94
CA ASP A 68 13.73 -23.16 -9.72
C ASP A 68 14.21 -22.10 -8.74
N LYS A 69 15.25 -21.33 -9.12
CA LYS A 69 15.89 -20.34 -8.24
C LYS A 69 16.08 -19.00 -8.93
N PHE A 70 15.86 -17.93 -8.17
CA PHE A 70 16.22 -16.56 -8.54
C PHE A 70 17.07 -15.94 -7.43
N GLU A 71 18.16 -15.26 -7.80
CA GLU A 71 19.07 -14.61 -6.83
C GLU A 71 19.52 -15.55 -5.69
N GLY A 72 19.72 -16.83 -6.00
CA GLY A 72 20.20 -17.84 -5.04
C GLY A 72 19.15 -18.32 -4.01
N VAL A 73 17.87 -17.99 -4.20
CA VAL A 73 16.76 -18.49 -3.37
C VAL A 73 15.73 -19.23 -4.23
N PRO A 74 14.97 -20.19 -3.63
CA PRO A 74 13.83 -20.79 -4.28
C PRO A 74 12.87 -19.71 -4.80
N TYR A 75 12.30 -19.92 -5.99
CA TYR A 75 11.39 -18.95 -6.61
C TYR A 75 10.24 -18.53 -5.70
N ALA A 76 9.72 -19.44 -4.87
CA ALA A 76 8.65 -19.12 -3.91
C ALA A 76 9.04 -18.00 -2.94
N LEU A 77 10.27 -18.01 -2.40
CA LEU A 77 10.76 -16.98 -1.49
C LEU A 77 10.96 -15.64 -2.21
N TRP A 78 11.53 -15.71 -3.42
CA TRP A 78 11.72 -14.55 -4.28
C TRP A 78 10.38 -13.91 -4.68
N LEU A 79 9.39 -14.72 -5.01
CA LEU A 79 8.03 -14.29 -5.35
C LEU A 79 7.35 -13.59 -4.17
N VAL A 80 7.34 -14.23 -2.99
CA VAL A 80 6.68 -13.69 -1.78
C VAL A 80 7.31 -12.36 -1.37
N SER A 81 8.65 -12.24 -1.43
CA SER A 81 9.34 -10.98 -1.10
C SER A 81 8.89 -9.80 -1.95
N GLY A 82 8.47 -10.02 -3.19
CA GLY A 82 7.94 -8.99 -4.07
C GLY A 82 6.42 -8.75 -3.91
N LEU A 83 5.65 -9.82 -3.63
CA LEU A 83 4.21 -9.73 -3.51
C LEU A 83 3.75 -9.07 -2.18
N VAL A 84 4.50 -9.23 -1.09
CA VAL A 84 4.12 -8.66 0.21
C VAL A 84 3.98 -7.13 0.18
N PRO A 85 4.97 -6.35 -0.30
CA PRO A 85 4.77 -4.91 -0.44
C PRO A 85 3.69 -4.56 -1.48
N TRP A 86 3.53 -5.36 -2.53
CA TRP A 86 2.49 -5.17 -3.54
C TRP A 86 1.09 -5.31 -2.96
N PHE A 87 0.83 -6.35 -2.17
CA PHE A 87 -0.48 -6.55 -1.53
C PHE A 87 -0.81 -5.40 -0.60
N PHE A 88 0.14 -4.92 0.18
CA PHE A 88 -0.07 -3.77 1.04
C PHE A 88 -0.37 -2.50 0.24
N PHE A 89 0.40 -2.22 -0.80
CA PHE A 89 0.17 -1.09 -1.69
C PHE A 89 -1.21 -1.15 -2.34
N SER A 90 -1.57 -2.31 -2.90
CA SER A 90 -2.83 -2.54 -3.61
C SER A 90 -4.03 -2.41 -2.67
N ASP A 91 -4.01 -3.07 -1.49
CA ASP A 91 -5.08 -2.99 -0.50
C ASP A 91 -5.23 -1.57 0.06
N GLY A 92 -4.10 -0.92 0.40
CA GLY A 92 -4.10 0.46 0.88
C GLY A 92 -4.64 1.45 -0.14
N LEU A 93 -4.27 1.33 -1.41
CA LEU A 93 -4.74 2.22 -2.47
C LEU A 93 -6.22 1.99 -2.81
N THR A 94 -6.65 0.73 -2.95
CA THR A 94 -8.05 0.40 -3.23
C THR A 94 -8.96 0.86 -2.10
N GLY A 95 -8.64 0.51 -0.86
CA GLY A 95 -9.40 0.95 0.31
C GLY A 95 -9.38 2.47 0.47
N GLY A 96 -8.21 3.10 0.29
CA GLY A 96 -8.10 4.56 0.34
C GLY A 96 -8.96 5.24 -0.72
N THR A 97 -9.02 4.70 -1.94
CA THR A 97 -9.85 5.23 -3.04
C THR A 97 -11.34 5.21 -2.67
N THR A 98 -11.84 4.10 -2.12
CA THR A 98 -13.27 3.95 -1.78
C THR A 98 -13.67 4.62 -0.46
N SER A 99 -12.71 5.18 0.29
CA SER A 99 -12.90 5.67 1.66
C SER A 99 -14.06 6.66 1.81
N MET A 100 -14.24 7.60 0.88
CA MET A 100 -15.32 8.58 0.93
C MET A 100 -16.68 7.96 0.63
N LEU A 101 -16.74 6.99 -0.27
CA LEU A 101 -17.98 6.31 -0.66
C LEU A 101 -18.49 5.41 0.48
N GLU A 102 -17.60 4.60 1.06
CA GLU A 102 -17.95 3.67 2.13
C GLU A 102 -18.32 4.36 3.44
N TYR A 103 -17.69 5.50 3.73
CA TYR A 103 -17.99 6.32 4.91
C TYR A 103 -18.88 7.54 4.59
N SER A 104 -19.70 7.49 3.52
CA SER A 104 -20.57 8.59 3.08
C SER A 104 -21.46 9.13 4.21
N TYR A 105 -21.93 8.26 5.12
CA TYR A 105 -22.69 8.66 6.30
C TYR A 105 -21.91 9.54 7.28
N LEU A 106 -20.58 9.40 7.36
CA LEU A 106 -19.72 10.29 8.16
C LEU A 106 -19.42 11.58 7.41
N VAL A 107 -19.27 11.52 6.09
CA VAL A 107 -19.01 12.70 5.25
C VAL A 107 -20.16 13.71 5.34
N LYS A 108 -21.40 13.23 5.46
CA LYS A 108 -22.60 14.07 5.65
C LYS A 108 -22.71 14.70 7.03
N LYS A 109 -21.91 14.26 8.01
CA LYS A 109 -21.93 14.84 9.36
C LYS A 109 -20.98 16.03 9.46
N VAL A 110 -21.52 17.23 9.70
CA VAL A 110 -20.80 18.52 9.75
C VAL A 110 -19.63 18.52 10.76
N VAL A 111 -19.72 17.74 11.83
CA VAL A 111 -18.74 17.76 12.94
C VAL A 111 -17.58 16.78 12.69
N PHE A 112 -17.70 15.85 11.74
CA PHE A 112 -16.69 14.82 11.52
C PHE A 112 -15.54 15.32 10.63
N ASN A 113 -14.30 15.03 11.05
CA ASN A 113 -13.13 15.37 10.23
C ASN A 113 -12.86 14.27 9.20
N ILE A 114 -13.34 14.49 7.97
CA ILE A 114 -13.24 13.54 6.86
C ILE A 114 -11.79 13.37 6.32
N ASP A 115 -10.88 14.28 6.66
CA ASP A 115 -9.49 14.23 6.21
C ASP A 115 -8.76 12.98 6.73
N ILE A 116 -9.26 12.34 7.80
CA ILE A 116 -8.68 11.12 8.37
C ILE A 116 -9.13 9.83 7.66
N LEU A 117 -10.19 9.84 6.84
CA LEU A 117 -10.77 8.62 6.28
C LEU A 117 -9.81 7.86 5.35
N PRO A 118 -9.05 8.50 4.44
CA PRO A 118 -8.04 7.80 3.66
C PRO A 118 -6.96 7.16 4.55
N VAL A 119 -6.58 7.84 5.66
CA VAL A 119 -5.61 7.31 6.62
C VAL A 119 -6.14 6.05 7.31
N VAL A 120 -7.43 6.06 7.71
CA VAL A 120 -8.10 4.90 8.32
C VAL A 120 -8.02 3.67 7.43
N LYS A 121 -8.28 3.84 6.13
CA LYS A 121 -8.25 2.73 5.15
C LYS A 121 -6.86 2.18 4.93
N VAL A 122 -5.86 3.04 4.74
CA VAL A 122 -4.47 2.59 4.58
C VAL A 122 -3.95 1.96 5.88
N MET A 123 -4.37 2.47 7.05
CA MET A 123 -4.05 1.87 8.34
C MET A 123 -4.70 0.49 8.52
N ALA A 124 -5.92 0.29 8.02
CA ALA A 124 -6.58 -1.02 8.05
C ALA A 124 -5.81 -2.08 7.23
N ALA A 125 -5.21 -1.68 6.11
CA ALA A 125 -4.36 -2.57 5.31
C ALA A 125 -3.06 -3.00 6.04
N VAL A 126 -2.59 -2.22 7.02
CA VAL A 126 -1.40 -2.59 7.82
C VAL A 126 -1.62 -3.88 8.60
N PHE A 127 -2.84 -4.18 9.07
CA PHE A 127 -3.11 -5.42 9.81
C PHE A 127 -2.82 -6.66 8.96
N THR A 128 -3.30 -6.69 7.72
CA THR A 128 -3.00 -7.76 6.77
C THR A 128 -1.50 -7.80 6.44
N HIS A 129 -0.90 -6.63 6.26
CA HIS A 129 0.52 -6.51 5.93
C HIS A 129 1.44 -7.07 7.02
N ILE A 130 1.18 -6.78 8.30
CA ILE A 130 1.94 -7.33 9.43
C ILE A 130 1.89 -8.85 9.42
N PHE A 131 0.72 -9.44 9.18
CA PHE A 131 0.61 -10.89 9.06
C PHE A 131 1.51 -11.43 7.95
N PHE A 132 1.51 -10.80 6.75
CA PHE A 132 2.35 -11.27 5.64
C PHE A 132 3.84 -11.04 5.87
N ILE A 133 4.25 -10.01 6.60
CA ILE A 133 5.65 -9.86 7.03
C ILE A 133 6.06 -11.04 7.92
N ILE A 134 5.27 -11.35 8.95
CA ILE A 134 5.55 -12.46 9.87
C ILE A 134 5.60 -13.78 9.10
N PHE A 135 4.61 -14.04 8.24
CA PHE A 135 4.55 -15.22 7.39
C PHE A 135 5.80 -15.35 6.51
N THR A 136 6.23 -14.26 5.88
CA THR A 136 7.43 -14.25 5.03
C THR A 136 8.69 -14.53 5.84
N ILE A 137 8.85 -13.91 7.00
CA ILE A 137 10.00 -14.15 7.89
C ILE A 137 10.05 -15.63 8.30
N ILE A 138 8.91 -16.22 8.66
CA ILE A 138 8.83 -17.65 8.98
C ILE A 138 9.25 -18.51 7.78
N MET A 139 8.74 -18.22 6.57
CA MET A 139 9.13 -18.95 5.36
C MET A 139 10.64 -18.92 5.10
N PHE A 140 11.27 -17.73 5.27
CA PHE A 140 12.72 -17.59 5.10
C PHE A 140 13.49 -18.38 6.16
N THR A 141 13.07 -18.31 7.42
CA THR A 141 13.71 -19.03 8.53
C THR A 141 13.62 -20.55 8.36
N VAL A 142 12.44 -21.07 8.01
CA VAL A 142 12.21 -22.50 7.74
C VAL A 142 13.03 -22.99 6.54
N SER A 143 13.28 -22.10 5.56
CA SER A 143 14.11 -22.41 4.39
C SER A 143 15.63 -22.36 4.69
N GLY A 144 16.03 -22.29 5.97
CA GLY A 144 17.42 -22.32 6.41
C GLY A 144 18.15 -20.96 6.29
N ARG A 145 17.44 -19.86 6.12
CA ARG A 145 18.03 -18.52 6.11
C ARG A 145 17.90 -17.88 7.50
N PRO A 146 19.02 -17.58 8.19
CA PRO A 146 18.98 -17.00 9.52
C PRO A 146 18.44 -15.56 9.46
N LEU A 147 17.84 -15.14 10.57
CA LEU A 147 17.46 -13.74 10.76
C LEU A 147 18.68 -12.83 10.64
N ASN A 148 18.56 -11.78 9.84
CA ASN A 148 19.61 -10.81 9.59
C ASN A 148 19.16 -9.41 10.03
N VAL A 149 20.11 -8.55 10.40
CA VAL A 149 19.84 -7.15 10.76
C VAL A 149 19.13 -6.38 9.63
N HIS A 150 19.36 -6.78 8.37
CA HIS A 150 18.71 -6.18 7.22
C HIS A 150 17.17 -6.37 7.20
N TYR A 151 16.63 -7.35 7.94
CA TYR A 151 15.18 -7.51 8.07
C TYR A 151 14.52 -6.31 8.77
N LEU A 152 15.24 -5.55 9.59
CA LEU A 152 14.74 -4.32 10.18
C LEU A 152 14.42 -3.24 9.13
N GLN A 153 15.03 -3.30 7.95
CA GLN A 153 14.75 -2.40 6.83
C GLN A 153 13.33 -2.56 6.29
N ILE A 154 12.69 -3.72 6.53
CA ILE A 154 11.29 -3.96 6.16
C ILE A 154 10.37 -2.93 6.82
N ILE A 155 10.66 -2.52 8.06
CA ILE A 155 9.90 -1.48 8.77
C ILE A 155 9.94 -0.16 7.97
N TYR A 156 11.12 0.23 7.49
CA TYR A 156 11.28 1.41 6.66
C TYR A 156 10.53 1.30 5.34
N TYR A 157 10.66 0.17 4.61
CA TYR A 157 9.97 0.00 3.34
C TYR A 157 8.46 -0.15 3.49
N SER A 158 7.98 -0.70 4.63
CA SER A 158 6.55 -0.69 4.99
C SER A 158 6.05 0.73 5.20
N PHE A 159 6.83 1.58 5.89
CA PHE A 159 6.51 2.99 6.04
C PHE A 159 6.50 3.73 4.70
N CYS A 160 7.45 3.46 3.81
CA CYS A 160 7.46 3.97 2.44
C CYS A 160 6.17 3.58 1.69
N THR A 161 5.78 2.30 1.75
CA THR A 161 4.56 1.79 1.11
C THR A 161 3.31 2.48 1.67
N PHE A 162 3.23 2.63 2.98
CA PHE A 162 2.15 3.36 3.66
C PHE A 162 2.03 4.80 3.14
N MET A 163 3.12 5.54 3.11
CA MET A 163 3.14 6.94 2.68
C MET A 163 2.81 7.10 1.20
N PHE A 164 3.29 6.20 0.36
CA PHE A 164 3.00 6.21 -1.06
C PHE A 164 1.53 5.87 -1.34
N SER A 165 0.99 4.81 -0.74
CA SER A 165 -0.43 4.46 -0.82
C SER A 165 -1.32 5.60 -0.33
N LEU A 166 -0.97 6.23 0.79
CA LEU A 166 -1.72 7.34 1.36
C LEU A 166 -1.71 8.58 0.43
N SER A 167 -0.56 8.89 -0.18
CA SER A 167 -0.47 10.04 -1.10
C SER A 167 -1.38 9.89 -2.32
N LEU A 168 -1.42 8.70 -2.91
CA LEU A 168 -2.32 8.36 -4.00
C LEU A 168 -3.78 8.32 -3.53
N SER A 169 -4.05 7.78 -2.33
CA SER A 169 -5.39 7.72 -1.75
C SER A 169 -6.03 9.09 -1.58
N TYR A 170 -5.27 10.14 -1.22
CA TYR A 170 -5.82 11.49 -1.17
C TYR A 170 -6.27 12.02 -2.53
N ILE A 171 -5.56 11.66 -3.60
CA ILE A 171 -5.95 12.02 -4.97
C ILE A 171 -7.21 11.23 -5.36
N THR A 172 -7.14 9.91 -5.28
CA THR A 172 -8.19 9.04 -5.78
C THR A 172 -9.48 9.14 -4.99
N SER A 173 -9.40 9.23 -3.64
CA SER A 173 -10.59 9.40 -2.78
C SER A 173 -11.32 10.71 -3.02
N SER A 174 -10.61 11.77 -3.41
CA SER A 174 -11.25 13.05 -3.71
C SER A 174 -11.95 13.06 -5.08
N VAL A 175 -11.41 12.35 -6.05
CA VAL A 175 -11.96 12.29 -7.42
C VAL A 175 -13.10 11.28 -7.51
N VAL A 176 -13.03 10.15 -6.79
CA VAL A 176 -14.04 9.08 -6.84
C VAL A 176 -15.43 9.53 -6.44
N VAL A 177 -15.54 10.54 -5.59
CA VAL A 177 -16.82 11.15 -5.19
C VAL A 177 -17.60 11.67 -6.39
N PHE A 178 -16.90 12.28 -7.35
CA PHE A 178 -17.48 12.84 -8.57
C PHE A 178 -17.48 11.88 -9.73
N PHE A 179 -16.51 10.94 -9.75
CA PHE A 179 -16.33 9.96 -10.83
C PHE A 179 -16.15 8.55 -10.25
N ARG A 180 -17.25 7.84 -10.02
CA ARG A 180 -17.27 6.52 -9.34
C ARG A 180 -16.50 5.43 -10.08
N ASP A 181 -16.42 5.52 -11.42
CA ASP A 181 -15.70 4.55 -12.25
C ASP A 181 -14.19 4.56 -12.00
N LEU A 182 -13.67 5.60 -11.32
CA LEU A 182 -12.25 5.64 -10.90
C LEU A 182 -11.86 4.42 -10.07
N THR A 183 -12.79 3.83 -9.29
CA THR A 183 -12.53 2.59 -8.55
C THR A 183 -12.15 1.45 -9.49
N GLN A 184 -12.86 1.31 -10.60
CA GLN A 184 -12.56 0.27 -11.60
C GLN A 184 -11.24 0.56 -12.32
N ILE A 185 -10.98 1.82 -12.65
CA ILE A 185 -9.71 2.23 -13.28
C ILE A 185 -8.53 1.89 -12.37
N VAL A 186 -8.61 2.20 -11.06
CA VAL A 186 -7.59 1.85 -10.08
C VAL A 186 -7.38 0.34 -10.01
N ASN A 187 -8.45 -0.46 -9.98
CA ASN A 187 -8.36 -1.91 -9.96
C ASN A 187 -7.68 -2.46 -11.22
N ILE A 188 -8.01 -1.94 -12.40
CA ILE A 188 -7.35 -2.33 -13.67
C ILE A 188 -5.87 -1.98 -13.65
N ILE A 189 -5.51 -0.75 -13.20
CA ILE A 189 -4.11 -0.32 -13.07
C ILE A 189 -3.35 -1.25 -12.12
N LEU A 190 -3.95 -1.66 -11.01
CA LEU A 190 -3.33 -2.59 -10.07
C LEU A 190 -3.20 -3.99 -10.67
N GLN A 191 -4.21 -4.50 -11.38
CA GLN A 191 -4.11 -5.80 -12.07
C GLN A 191 -2.99 -5.86 -13.10
N ILE A 192 -2.83 -4.80 -13.89
CA ILE A 192 -1.75 -4.71 -14.88
C ILE A 192 -0.42 -4.40 -14.20
N GLY A 193 -0.45 -3.59 -13.15
CA GLY A 193 0.73 -3.13 -12.42
C GLY A 193 1.58 -4.25 -11.82
N VAL A 194 0.97 -5.35 -11.36
CA VAL A 194 1.72 -6.51 -10.82
C VAL A 194 2.59 -7.18 -11.91
N TRP A 195 2.15 -7.13 -13.17
CA TRP A 195 2.89 -7.69 -14.31
C TRP A 195 3.95 -6.72 -14.83
N ILE A 196 3.64 -5.43 -14.87
CA ILE A 196 4.59 -4.40 -15.31
C ILE A 196 5.70 -4.21 -14.28
N THR A 197 5.38 -4.22 -12.99
CA THR A 197 6.41 -4.15 -11.95
C THR A 197 7.18 -5.47 -11.91
N PRO A 198 8.52 -5.47 -11.80
CA PRO A 198 9.33 -6.70 -11.75
C PRO A 198 9.10 -7.48 -10.43
N ILE A 199 7.86 -7.97 -10.25
CA ILE A 199 7.44 -8.79 -9.12
C ILE A 199 7.53 -10.27 -9.48
N LEU A 200 7.03 -10.62 -10.68
CA LEU A 200 6.94 -12.00 -11.15
C LEU A 200 8.15 -12.43 -12.01
N TRP A 201 9.00 -11.48 -12.38
CA TRP A 201 10.15 -11.64 -13.25
C TRP A 201 11.31 -10.73 -12.82
N THR A 202 12.52 -10.96 -13.35
CA THR A 202 13.74 -10.23 -13.01
C THR A 202 14.11 -9.20 -14.08
N MET A 203 14.79 -8.12 -13.68
CA MET A 203 15.27 -7.06 -14.59
C MET A 203 16.38 -7.51 -15.53
N ASP A 204 17.05 -8.65 -15.26
CA ASP A 204 18.21 -9.14 -16.02
C ASP A 204 17.92 -9.40 -17.51
N ARG A 205 16.64 -9.62 -17.84
CA ARG A 205 16.18 -9.86 -19.22
C ARG A 205 15.87 -8.61 -20.00
N ILE A 206 15.88 -7.44 -19.36
CA ILE A 206 15.56 -6.16 -19.98
C ILE A 206 16.85 -5.42 -20.28
N HIS A 207 17.03 -5.02 -21.55
CA HIS A 207 18.21 -4.30 -22.02
C HIS A 207 17.83 -2.96 -22.64
N GLY A 208 18.78 -2.04 -22.69
CA GLY A 208 18.63 -0.73 -23.33
C GLY A 208 17.76 0.25 -22.56
N ASN A 209 17.11 1.15 -23.29
CA ASN A 209 16.37 2.29 -22.70
C ASN A 209 15.12 1.89 -21.91
N LEU A 210 14.58 0.68 -22.12
CA LEU A 210 13.42 0.18 -21.38
C LEU A 210 13.68 0.03 -19.89
N VAL A 211 14.93 -0.18 -19.48
CA VAL A 211 15.32 -0.30 -18.06
C VAL A 211 14.92 0.96 -17.28
N TRP A 212 15.06 2.15 -17.87
CA TRP A 212 14.69 3.40 -17.23
C TRP A 212 13.20 3.51 -16.92
N PHE A 213 12.34 2.95 -17.77
CA PHE A 213 10.89 2.94 -17.54
C PHE A 213 10.53 2.24 -16.22
N PHE A 214 11.21 1.13 -15.92
CA PHE A 214 10.98 0.38 -14.69
C PHE A 214 11.57 1.10 -13.46
N TYR A 215 12.74 1.73 -13.59
CA TYR A 215 13.31 2.53 -12.51
C TYR A 215 12.48 3.76 -12.16
N LEU A 216 11.72 4.31 -13.10
CA LEU A 216 10.79 5.41 -12.84
C LEU A 216 9.52 4.96 -12.09
N ASN A 217 9.25 3.67 -12.00
CA ASN A 217 8.12 3.15 -11.21
C ASN A 217 8.45 3.18 -9.71
N PRO A 218 7.80 4.02 -8.88
CA PRO A 218 8.09 4.08 -7.45
C PRO A 218 7.87 2.76 -6.72
N VAL A 219 6.93 1.91 -7.21
CA VAL A 219 6.66 0.60 -6.60
C VAL A 219 7.84 -0.35 -6.79
N TYR A 220 8.64 -0.19 -7.86
CA TYR A 220 9.86 -0.96 -8.04
C TYR A 220 10.86 -0.74 -6.89
N TYR A 221 10.97 0.48 -6.38
CA TYR A 221 11.81 0.77 -5.20
C TYR A 221 11.35 -0.02 -3.96
N LEU A 222 10.05 -0.12 -3.75
CA LEU A 222 9.48 -0.87 -2.63
C LEU A 222 9.78 -2.37 -2.76
N VAL A 223 9.49 -2.96 -3.92
CA VAL A 223 9.73 -4.38 -4.21
C VAL A 223 11.21 -4.72 -4.09
N SER A 224 12.09 -3.91 -4.69
CA SER A 224 13.54 -4.09 -4.58
C SER A 224 14.02 -3.99 -3.14
N GLY A 225 13.48 -3.05 -2.36
CA GLY A 225 13.83 -2.88 -0.96
C GLY A 225 13.50 -4.09 -0.08
N TYR A 226 12.36 -4.75 -0.34
CA TYR A 226 12.03 -6.01 0.35
C TYR A 226 13.00 -7.14 -0.05
N ARG A 227 13.37 -7.24 -1.33
CA ARG A 227 14.37 -8.22 -1.79
C ARG A 227 15.76 -7.93 -1.23
N ASP A 228 16.18 -6.67 -1.23
CA ASP A 228 17.43 -6.24 -0.60
C ASP A 228 17.48 -6.62 0.89
N SER A 229 16.35 -6.49 1.58
CA SER A 229 16.25 -6.80 3.01
C SER A 229 16.24 -8.30 3.30
N LEU A 230 15.52 -9.10 2.50
CA LEU A 230 15.24 -10.52 2.76
C LEU A 230 16.22 -11.46 2.06
N ILE A 231 16.74 -11.09 0.87
CA ILE A 231 17.51 -11.97 0.00
C ILE A 231 18.95 -11.51 -0.14
N LEU A 232 19.14 -10.26 -0.56
CA LEU A 232 20.45 -9.74 -0.99
C LEU A 232 21.29 -9.18 0.15
N ASN A 233 20.69 -8.88 1.31
CA ASN A 233 21.33 -8.24 2.46
C ASN A 233 22.01 -6.90 2.09
N VAL A 234 21.35 -6.11 1.24
CA VAL A 234 21.84 -4.81 0.78
C VAL A 234 21.25 -3.70 1.67
N SER A 235 22.10 -2.78 2.11
CA SER A 235 21.66 -1.65 2.95
C SER A 235 20.85 -0.63 2.17
N ILE A 236 19.86 0.00 2.83
CA ILE A 236 19.08 1.15 2.30
C ILE A 236 19.99 2.24 1.70
N ILE A 237 21.14 2.49 2.35
CA ILE A 237 22.10 3.51 1.91
C ILE A 237 22.63 3.23 0.51
N SER A 238 22.79 1.98 0.12
CA SER A 238 23.29 1.60 -1.20
C SER A 238 22.35 2.03 -2.33
N ARG A 239 21.05 2.19 -2.04
CA ARG A 239 20.04 2.63 -3.03
C ARG A 239 19.55 4.08 -2.78
N TRP A 240 20.37 4.92 -2.16
CA TRP A 240 19.98 6.27 -1.77
C TRP A 240 19.39 7.13 -2.91
N ARG A 241 19.91 7.01 -4.15
CA ARG A 241 19.40 7.75 -5.32
C ARG A 241 17.94 7.38 -5.64
N MET A 242 17.63 6.07 -5.61
CA MET A 242 16.25 5.60 -5.83
C MET A 242 15.35 6.01 -4.66
N GLY A 243 15.87 5.97 -3.43
CA GLY A 243 15.16 6.45 -2.24
C GLY A 243 14.83 7.93 -2.31
N LEU A 244 15.77 8.77 -2.75
CA LEU A 244 15.53 10.20 -2.93
C LEU A 244 14.45 10.47 -3.98
N TYR A 245 14.52 9.77 -5.13
CA TYR A 245 13.50 9.86 -6.17
C TYR A 245 12.12 9.43 -5.64
N PHE A 246 12.05 8.28 -4.96
CA PHE A 246 10.82 7.77 -4.37
C PHE A 246 10.17 8.79 -3.42
N TRP A 247 10.96 9.36 -2.50
CA TRP A 247 10.44 10.34 -1.56
C TRP A 247 10.06 11.65 -2.22
N ALA A 248 10.79 12.10 -3.24
CA ALA A 248 10.42 13.29 -4.03
C ALA A 248 9.07 13.10 -4.71
N VAL A 249 8.86 11.96 -5.40
CA VAL A 249 7.58 11.62 -6.04
C VAL A 249 6.46 11.51 -5.00
N THR A 250 6.68 10.80 -3.91
CA THR A 250 5.69 10.62 -2.83
C THR A 250 5.29 11.96 -2.22
N LEU A 251 6.25 12.85 -1.97
CA LEU A 251 5.99 14.19 -1.44
C LEU A 251 5.17 15.04 -2.41
N VAL A 252 5.53 15.05 -3.68
CA VAL A 252 4.76 15.78 -4.72
C VAL A 252 3.33 15.26 -4.79
N LEU A 253 3.14 13.94 -4.83
CA LEU A 253 1.82 13.32 -4.85
C LEU A 253 1.01 13.66 -3.58
N MET A 254 1.65 13.65 -2.40
CA MET A 254 1.00 14.02 -1.14
C MET A 254 0.56 15.49 -1.15
N LEU A 255 1.40 16.41 -1.62
CA LEU A 255 1.06 17.84 -1.70
C LEU A 255 -0.09 18.08 -2.69
N VAL A 256 0.00 17.48 -3.87
CA VAL A 256 -1.07 17.56 -4.89
C VAL A 256 -2.37 16.96 -4.36
N GLY A 257 -2.31 15.76 -3.79
CA GLY A 257 -3.47 15.05 -3.25
C GLY A 257 -4.14 15.83 -2.13
N ARG A 258 -3.38 16.36 -1.19
CA ARG A 258 -3.90 17.19 -0.10
C ARG A 258 -4.55 18.49 -0.60
N LYS A 259 -3.93 19.16 -1.56
CA LYS A 259 -4.48 20.37 -2.16
C LYS A 259 -5.79 20.07 -2.91
N LEU A 260 -5.82 18.99 -3.68
CA LEU A 260 -7.00 18.54 -4.41
C LEU A 260 -8.13 18.18 -3.45
N PHE A 261 -7.85 17.33 -2.46
CA PHE A 261 -8.79 16.90 -1.43
C PHE A 261 -9.38 18.12 -0.68
N SER A 262 -8.53 19.04 -0.24
CA SER A 262 -8.97 20.24 0.49
C SER A 262 -9.88 21.15 -0.34
N ARG A 263 -9.69 21.20 -1.67
CA ARG A 263 -10.55 21.98 -2.56
C ARG A 263 -11.89 21.30 -2.82
N LEU A 264 -11.87 19.97 -3.01
CA LEU A 264 -13.05 19.22 -3.41
C LEU A 264 -13.95 18.84 -2.23
N LYS A 265 -13.39 18.69 -1.02
CA LYS A 265 -14.14 18.24 0.17
C LYS A 265 -15.35 19.08 0.53
N VAL A 266 -15.37 20.35 0.13
CA VAL A 266 -16.50 21.26 0.39
C VAL A 266 -17.78 20.80 -0.30
N HIS A 267 -17.63 20.10 -1.44
CA HIS A 267 -18.74 19.63 -2.27
C HIS A 267 -19.10 18.15 -2.01
N PHE A 268 -18.36 17.44 -1.16
CA PHE A 268 -18.58 16.01 -0.98
C PHE A 268 -19.96 15.68 -0.41
N ALA A 269 -20.44 16.49 0.54
CA ALA A 269 -21.74 16.27 1.17
C ALA A 269 -22.91 16.44 0.21
N ASP A 270 -22.73 17.26 -0.84
CA ASP A 270 -23.77 17.55 -1.83
C ASP A 270 -23.86 16.45 -2.90
N VAL A 271 -22.76 15.69 -3.12
CA VAL A 271 -22.67 14.68 -4.20
C VAL A 271 -22.88 13.26 -3.68
N LEU A 272 -22.52 12.97 -2.42
CA LEU A 272 -22.66 11.66 -1.80
C LEU A 272 -24.04 11.45 -1.21
#